data_392005f5ee5f56e9c107e106ed9b852b
#
_entry.id   392005f5ee5f56e9c107e106ed9b852b
#
_cell.length_a   1.000
_cell.length_b   1.000
_cell.length_c   1.000
_cell.angle_alpha   90.00
_cell.angle_beta   90.00
_cell.angle_gamma   90.00
#
_symmetry.space_group_name_H-M   'P 1'
#
loop_
_entity.id
_entity.type
_entity.pdbx_description
1 polymer ?
#
loop_
_entity_poly.entity_id
_entity_poly.type
_entity_poly.pdbx_seq_one_letter_code
_entity_poly.pdbx_strand_id
1 'polypeptide(L)'
;SLCTTDPSDIMRASKYFEPHMQSAVNCFANSQARNGRVFDHVLTKPLKHSNERENWEKWVRVPVEADVEYRFVKAAQQAWQASGDHAWLRDILPALELALQYSTSHPLRWDAEHKLVKRPYTIDTWDFDYTAGREPWLNFQITDDTFWGIAHCDNSGVFEAVQSLALLNGFLGNAGKAEYWQRLASGIRERANALLFNGRFYTHFHKLTPVTIAGVDEAEQLSL
;
A
#
# COMPACT_ATOMS: atom_id res chain seq x y z
N SER A 1 8.68 5.60 17.46
CA SER A 1 7.64 5.09 16.56
C SER A 1 8.20 3.94 15.73
N LEU A 2 7.35 3.03 15.35
CA LEU A 2 7.63 1.97 14.39
C LEU A 2 6.69 2.22 13.20
N CYS A 3 7.24 2.47 12.02
CA CYS A 3 6.49 2.65 10.78
C CYS A 3 6.42 1.33 10.01
N THR A 4 5.40 1.14 9.19
CA THR A 4 5.29 -0.06 8.33
C THR A 4 6.19 0.08 7.10
N THR A 5 6.32 1.29 6.59
CA THR A 5 7.06 1.62 5.38
C THR A 5 8.56 1.40 5.53
N ASP A 6 9.17 2.07 6.52
CA ASP A 6 10.61 2.03 6.74
C ASP A 6 11.16 0.61 6.97
N PRO A 7 10.59 -0.21 7.87
CA PRO A 7 11.03 -1.60 8.03
C PRO A 7 10.98 -2.41 6.75
N SER A 8 9.97 -2.25 5.91
CA SER A 8 9.86 -3.03 4.67
C SER A 8 11.02 -2.78 3.70
N ASP A 9 11.55 -1.57 3.67
CA ASP A 9 12.70 -1.23 2.85
C ASP A 9 14.03 -1.59 3.52
N ILE A 10 14.15 -1.33 4.83
CA ILE A 10 15.32 -1.69 5.63
C ILE A 10 15.53 -3.21 5.69
N MET A 11 14.46 -3.99 5.75
CA MET A 11 14.51 -5.45 5.82
C MET A 11 15.22 -6.09 4.62
N ARG A 12 15.30 -5.44 3.48
CA ARG A 12 16.08 -5.92 2.32
C ARG A 12 17.55 -6.10 2.66
N ALA A 13 18.10 -5.23 3.49
CA ALA A 13 19.48 -5.30 3.93
C ALA A 13 19.61 -5.99 5.29
N SER A 14 18.75 -5.66 6.25
CA SER A 14 18.85 -6.15 7.62
C SER A 14 18.57 -7.65 7.76
N LYS A 15 17.92 -8.28 6.80
CA LYS A 15 17.64 -9.73 6.79
C LYS A 15 18.90 -10.62 6.90
N TYR A 16 20.06 -10.08 6.65
CA TYR A 16 21.32 -10.82 6.73
C TYR A 16 21.94 -10.81 8.14
N PHE A 17 21.46 -9.95 9.05
CA PHE A 17 22.06 -9.80 10.37
C PHE A 17 21.04 -9.52 11.50
N GLU A 18 19.80 -9.16 11.20
CA GLU A 18 18.76 -8.90 12.21
C GLU A 18 17.98 -10.19 12.53
N PRO A 19 18.11 -10.72 13.76
CA PRO A 19 17.48 -11.99 14.12
C PRO A 19 15.98 -11.88 14.42
N HIS A 20 15.44 -10.67 14.64
CA HIS A 20 14.08 -10.46 15.14
C HIS A 20 13.14 -9.78 14.14
N MET A 21 13.35 -9.96 12.85
CA MET A 21 12.55 -9.33 11.80
C MET A 21 11.06 -9.63 11.91
N GLN A 22 10.68 -10.82 12.37
CA GLN A 22 9.28 -11.20 12.56
C GLN A 22 8.55 -10.33 13.58
N SER A 23 9.26 -9.74 14.55
CA SER A 23 8.65 -8.95 15.62
C SER A 23 7.90 -7.72 15.13
N ALA A 24 8.47 -7.00 14.16
CA ALA A 24 7.82 -5.85 13.55
C ALA A 24 6.56 -6.26 12.76
N VAL A 25 6.66 -7.32 11.98
CA VAL A 25 5.52 -7.86 11.20
C VAL A 25 4.39 -8.30 12.12
N ASN A 26 4.71 -9.02 13.21
CA ASN A 26 3.73 -9.45 14.21
C ASN A 26 3.05 -8.26 14.90
N CYS A 27 3.79 -7.18 15.15
CA CYS A 27 3.23 -5.96 15.75
C CYS A 27 2.11 -5.38 14.87
N PHE A 28 2.32 -5.30 13.57
CA PHE A 28 1.31 -4.80 12.63
C PHE A 28 0.17 -5.80 12.40
N ALA A 29 0.47 -7.08 12.29
CA ALA A 29 -0.55 -8.12 12.18
C ALA A 29 -1.51 -8.13 13.38
N ASN A 30 -0.98 -8.02 14.59
CA ASN A 30 -1.77 -8.02 15.83
C ASN A 30 -2.66 -6.78 15.97
N SER A 31 -2.34 -5.70 15.27
CA SER A 31 -3.13 -4.46 15.28
C SER A 31 -4.05 -4.33 14.07
N GLN A 32 -3.97 -5.23 13.10
CA GLN A 32 -4.73 -5.15 11.86
C GLN A 32 -6.24 -5.00 12.13
N ALA A 33 -6.88 -4.10 11.40
CA ALA A 33 -8.31 -3.92 11.47
C ALA A 33 -9.07 -5.13 10.89
N ARG A 34 -10.31 -5.34 11.32
CA ARG A 34 -11.14 -6.49 10.89
C ARG A 34 -11.39 -6.55 9.38
N ASN A 35 -11.37 -5.40 8.70
CA ASN A 35 -11.51 -5.32 7.24
C ASN A 35 -10.19 -5.54 6.48
N GLY A 36 -9.10 -5.81 7.18
CA GLY A 36 -7.78 -6.05 6.59
C GLY A 36 -6.86 -4.83 6.51
N ARG A 37 -7.36 -3.63 6.79
CA ARG A 37 -6.55 -2.42 6.83
C ARG A 37 -5.42 -2.55 7.85
N VAL A 38 -4.21 -2.20 7.44
CA VAL A 38 -3.02 -2.18 8.29
C VAL A 38 -2.77 -0.75 8.77
N PHE A 39 -2.24 -0.59 9.97
CA PHE A 39 -1.82 0.71 10.47
C PHE A 39 -0.45 1.09 9.93
N ASP A 40 -0.26 2.37 9.72
CA ASP A 40 0.95 2.97 9.19
C ASP A 40 2.10 2.91 10.16
N HIS A 41 1.83 3.36 11.36
CA HIS A 41 2.84 3.35 12.41
C HIS A 41 2.23 3.17 13.80
N VAL A 42 3.11 2.74 14.70
CA VAL A 42 2.84 2.56 16.11
C VAL A 42 3.66 3.59 16.88
N LEU A 43 3.00 4.37 17.72
CA LEU A 43 3.64 5.34 18.58
C LEU A 43 4.01 4.71 19.91
N THR A 44 5.27 4.90 20.33
CA THR A 44 5.73 4.46 21.65
C THR A 44 5.17 5.36 22.76
N LYS A 45 4.89 6.62 22.42
CA LYS A 45 4.19 7.59 23.27
C LYS A 45 2.94 8.04 22.53
N PRO A 46 1.75 7.90 23.11
CA PRO A 46 0.53 8.36 22.48
C PRO A 46 0.60 9.85 22.16
N LEU A 47 0.22 10.19 20.95
CA LEU A 47 0.07 11.57 20.49
C LEU A 47 -1.37 11.77 20.06
N LYS A 48 -1.92 12.95 20.32
CA LYS A 48 -3.21 13.36 19.77
C LYS A 48 -2.98 14.14 18.50
N HIS A 49 -3.38 13.57 17.38
CA HIS A 49 -3.45 14.27 16.11
C HIS A 49 -4.90 14.61 15.82
N SER A 50 -5.19 15.87 15.67
CA SER A 50 -6.55 16.36 15.48
C SER A 50 -7.04 16.30 14.03
N ASN A 51 -6.15 16.06 13.09
CA ASN A 51 -6.40 16.16 11.66
C ASN A 51 -6.76 14.84 10.97
N GLU A 52 -6.78 13.73 11.70
CA GLU A 52 -7.09 12.43 11.13
C GLU A 52 -8.28 11.78 11.84
N ARG A 53 -9.35 11.49 11.13
CA ARG A 53 -10.52 10.82 11.70
C ARG A 53 -10.25 9.39 12.17
N GLU A 54 -9.21 8.77 11.61
CA GLU A 54 -8.82 7.40 11.89
C GLU A 54 -7.57 7.29 12.74
N ASN A 55 -7.08 8.42 13.24
CA ASN A 55 -5.90 8.48 14.09
C ASN A 55 -6.25 8.10 15.52
N TRP A 56 -5.53 7.13 16.02
CA TRP A 56 -5.67 6.63 17.38
C TRP A 56 -4.39 6.91 18.15
N GLU A 57 -4.50 7.13 19.43
CA GLU A 57 -3.37 7.58 20.24
C GLU A 57 -2.07 6.77 20.07
N LYS A 58 -2.19 5.50 19.76
CA LYS A 58 -1.06 4.57 19.64
C LYS A 58 -0.90 4.01 18.24
N TRP A 59 -2.00 3.72 17.57
CA TRP A 59 -2.05 3.12 16.25
C TRP A 59 -2.51 4.17 15.25
N VAL A 60 -1.65 4.52 14.33
CA VAL A 60 -1.92 5.60 13.39
C VAL A 60 -2.10 5.06 11.99
N ARG A 61 -3.12 5.53 11.31
CA ARG A 61 -3.34 5.33 9.89
C ARG A 61 -3.44 6.68 9.20
N VAL A 62 -2.63 6.87 8.17
CA VAL A 62 -2.73 8.01 7.27
C VAL A 62 -3.65 7.64 6.11
N PRO A 63 -4.87 8.19 6.01
CA PRO A 63 -5.88 7.69 5.07
C PRO A 63 -5.47 7.80 3.61
N VAL A 64 -4.64 8.78 3.27
CA VAL A 64 -4.17 9.01 1.89
C VAL A 64 -3.20 7.95 1.40
N GLU A 65 -2.50 7.26 2.28
CA GLU A 65 -1.52 6.24 1.89
C GLU A 65 -2.19 4.98 1.35
N ALA A 66 -1.71 4.52 0.20
CA ALA A 66 -2.19 3.31 -0.45
C ALA A 66 -1.18 2.15 -0.43
N ASP A 67 0.00 2.39 0.13
CA ASP A 67 1.14 1.47 0.07
C ASP A 67 1.32 0.58 1.31
N VAL A 68 0.65 0.88 2.41
CA VAL A 68 0.86 0.22 3.71
C VAL A 68 0.62 -1.30 3.65
N GLU A 69 -0.47 -1.73 3.03
CA GLU A 69 -0.83 -3.14 2.95
C GLU A 69 0.16 -3.95 2.11
N TYR A 70 0.57 -3.46 0.96
CA TYR A 70 1.54 -4.20 0.15
C TYR A 70 2.95 -4.18 0.78
N ARG A 71 3.34 -3.12 1.47
CA ARG A 71 4.59 -3.06 2.22
C ARG A 71 4.61 -4.03 3.40
N PHE A 72 3.48 -4.19 4.08
CA PHE A 72 3.32 -5.21 5.12
C PHE A 72 3.56 -6.64 4.58
N VAL A 73 3.00 -6.97 3.41
CA VAL A 73 3.24 -8.28 2.76
C VAL A 73 4.70 -8.44 2.37
N LYS A 74 5.34 -7.40 1.81
CA LYS A 74 6.77 -7.43 1.46
C LYS A 74 7.65 -7.64 2.69
N ALA A 75 7.37 -6.93 3.78
CA ALA A 75 8.08 -7.09 5.04
C ALA A 75 7.98 -8.53 5.57
N ALA A 76 6.78 -9.11 5.54
CA ALA A 76 6.56 -10.49 5.97
C ALA A 76 7.33 -11.50 5.09
N GLN A 77 7.35 -11.31 3.79
CA GLN A 77 8.14 -12.16 2.89
C GLN A 77 9.64 -12.09 3.22
N GLN A 78 10.18 -10.89 3.46
CA GLN A 78 11.58 -10.72 3.83
C GLN A 78 11.90 -11.38 5.17
N ALA A 79 11.03 -11.22 6.17
CA ALA A 79 11.17 -11.85 7.48
C ALA A 79 11.14 -13.39 7.40
N TRP A 80 10.25 -13.94 6.57
CA TRP A 80 10.19 -15.38 6.32
C TRP A 80 11.45 -15.88 5.58
N GLN A 81 11.90 -15.18 4.55
CA GLN A 81 13.12 -15.56 3.82
C GLN A 81 14.36 -15.54 4.71
N ALA A 82 14.41 -14.62 5.66
CA ALA A 82 15.52 -14.52 6.61
C ALA A 82 15.51 -15.64 7.65
N SER A 83 14.32 -15.98 8.18
CA SER A 83 14.18 -16.92 9.29
C SER A 83 14.04 -18.37 8.85
N GLY A 84 13.48 -18.64 7.68
CA GLY A 84 13.05 -19.97 7.22
C GLY A 84 11.92 -20.57 8.07
N ASP A 85 11.25 -19.76 8.90
CA ASP A 85 10.22 -20.25 9.83
C ASP A 85 8.87 -20.46 9.10
N HIS A 86 8.65 -21.70 8.71
CA HIS A 86 7.43 -22.09 8.00
C HIS A 86 6.19 -22.18 8.90
N ALA A 87 6.38 -22.38 10.20
CA ALA A 87 5.27 -22.36 11.15
C ALA A 87 4.75 -20.92 11.29
N TRP A 88 5.64 -19.98 11.54
CA TRP A 88 5.31 -18.56 11.56
C TRP A 88 4.65 -18.10 10.25
N LEU A 89 5.14 -18.55 9.10
CA LEU A 89 4.53 -18.20 7.82
C LEU A 89 3.06 -18.66 7.73
N ARG A 90 2.74 -19.87 8.21
CA ARG A 90 1.35 -20.34 8.23
C ARG A 90 0.47 -19.49 9.11
N ASP A 91 0.99 -19.05 10.25
CA ASP A 91 0.25 -18.24 11.22
C ASP A 91 0.00 -16.82 10.71
N ILE A 92 0.97 -16.21 10.02
CA ILE A 92 0.86 -14.82 9.53
C ILE A 92 0.08 -14.71 8.21
N LEU A 93 0.10 -15.74 7.37
CA LEU A 93 -0.45 -15.70 6.01
C LEU A 93 -1.90 -15.19 5.91
N PRO A 94 -2.83 -15.58 6.81
CA PRO A 94 -4.20 -15.05 6.77
C PRO A 94 -4.26 -13.52 6.91
N ALA A 95 -3.40 -12.93 7.75
CA ALA A 95 -3.33 -11.48 7.90
C ALA A 95 -2.81 -10.80 6.63
N LEU A 96 -1.82 -11.40 5.96
CA LEU A 96 -1.28 -10.89 4.70
C LEU A 96 -2.33 -10.93 3.57
N GLU A 97 -3.07 -12.03 3.48
CA GLU A 97 -4.16 -12.18 2.51
C GLU A 97 -5.26 -11.14 2.75
N LEU A 98 -5.65 -10.95 4.01
CA LEU A 98 -6.67 -9.98 4.39
C LEU A 98 -6.24 -8.54 4.06
N ALA A 99 -4.96 -8.21 4.23
CA ALA A 99 -4.41 -6.90 3.86
C ALA A 99 -4.55 -6.62 2.36
N LEU A 100 -4.17 -7.57 1.49
CA LEU A 100 -4.33 -7.36 0.06
C LEU A 100 -5.77 -7.48 -0.42
N GLN A 101 -6.63 -8.24 0.26
CA GLN A 101 -8.07 -8.19 -0.01
C GLN A 101 -8.63 -6.79 0.25
N TYR A 102 -8.22 -6.12 1.34
CA TYR A 102 -8.59 -4.73 1.58
C TYR A 102 -8.15 -3.83 0.43
N SER A 103 -6.88 -3.87 0.02
CA SER A 103 -6.37 -3.03 -1.07
C SER A 103 -7.05 -3.29 -2.41
N THR A 104 -7.48 -4.52 -2.67
CA THR A 104 -8.05 -4.94 -3.97
C THR A 104 -9.57 -5.04 -3.98
N SER A 105 -10.26 -4.58 -2.94
CA SER A 105 -11.72 -4.60 -2.88
C SER A 105 -12.34 -3.39 -2.20
N HIS A 106 -11.63 -2.73 -1.27
CA HIS A 106 -12.21 -1.63 -0.51
C HIS A 106 -12.39 -0.38 -1.36
N PRO A 107 -13.57 0.30 -1.32
CA PRO A 107 -13.87 1.45 -2.19
C PRO A 107 -12.89 2.63 -2.08
N LEU A 108 -12.21 2.81 -0.95
CA LEU A 108 -11.16 3.82 -0.78
C LEU A 108 -9.82 3.41 -1.41
N ARG A 109 -9.66 2.18 -1.85
CA ARG A 109 -8.38 1.67 -2.41
C ARG A 109 -8.53 1.08 -3.79
N TRP A 110 -9.67 0.52 -4.11
CA TRP A 110 -9.89 -0.16 -5.38
C TRP A 110 -10.79 0.64 -6.32
N ASP A 111 -10.31 0.87 -7.50
CA ASP A 111 -11.13 1.40 -8.58
C ASP A 111 -11.79 0.24 -9.33
N ALA A 112 -13.12 0.18 -9.28
CA ALA A 112 -13.89 -0.93 -9.84
C ALA A 112 -13.89 -0.92 -11.37
N GLU A 113 -13.77 0.24 -12.01
CA GLU A 113 -13.76 0.39 -13.46
C GLU A 113 -12.42 -0.11 -14.03
N HIS A 114 -11.32 0.44 -13.56
CA HIS A 114 -9.98 0.07 -14.03
C HIS A 114 -9.45 -1.22 -13.40
N LYS A 115 -10.05 -1.68 -12.29
CA LYS A 115 -9.59 -2.82 -11.48
C LYS A 115 -8.12 -2.69 -11.11
N LEU A 116 -7.77 -1.53 -10.58
CA LEU A 116 -6.45 -1.11 -10.10
C LEU A 116 -6.59 -0.38 -8.77
N VAL A 117 -5.50 -0.32 -8.02
CA VAL A 117 -5.45 0.45 -6.78
C VAL A 117 -5.42 1.93 -7.09
N LYS A 118 -6.26 2.69 -6.39
CA LYS A 118 -6.33 4.14 -6.44
C LYS A 118 -5.90 4.77 -5.11
N ARG A 119 -5.48 6.02 -5.20
CA ARG A 119 -5.13 6.83 -4.05
C ARG A 119 -5.55 8.29 -4.26
N PRO A 120 -5.66 9.07 -3.18
CA PRO A 120 -5.63 10.52 -3.28
C PRO A 120 -4.35 10.99 -3.95
N TYR A 121 -4.44 12.09 -4.69
CA TYR A 121 -3.25 12.69 -5.31
C TYR A 121 -2.37 13.33 -4.25
N THR A 122 -1.16 12.80 -4.12
CA THR A 122 -0.12 13.32 -3.23
C THR A 122 1.20 13.30 -4.00
N ILE A 123 2.15 14.16 -3.64
CA ILE A 123 3.47 14.18 -4.28
C ILE A 123 4.24 12.90 -3.97
N ASP A 124 4.16 12.49 -2.73
CA ASP A 124 4.81 11.28 -2.25
C ASP A 124 3.78 10.34 -1.63
N THR A 125 4.23 9.30 -0.95
CA THR A 125 3.35 8.33 -0.32
C THR A 125 2.39 8.97 0.67
N TRP A 126 2.78 10.09 1.32
CA TRP A 126 1.97 10.73 2.35
C TRP A 126 2.19 12.25 2.50
N ASP A 127 3.17 12.84 1.84
CA ASP A 127 3.68 14.15 2.23
C ASP A 127 2.83 15.34 1.82
N PHE A 128 2.26 15.34 0.61
CA PHE A 128 1.59 16.52 0.11
C PHE A 128 0.34 16.16 -0.65
N ASP A 129 -0.72 16.82 -0.28
CA ASP A 129 -1.93 16.85 -1.05
C ASP A 129 -2.01 18.20 -1.77
N TYR A 130 -2.02 18.16 -3.09
CA TYR A 130 -2.31 19.34 -3.91
C TYR A 130 -3.79 19.55 -4.11
N THR A 131 -4.65 18.97 -3.27
CA THR A 131 -6.06 19.14 -3.41
C THR A 131 -6.45 20.60 -3.48
N ALA A 132 -6.52 21.09 -4.69
CA ALA A 132 -7.09 22.37 -5.04
C ALA A 132 -6.41 23.61 -4.38
N GLY A 133 -5.20 23.48 -3.90
CA GLY A 133 -4.50 24.62 -3.28
C GLY A 133 -5.16 25.14 -1.99
N ARG A 134 -6.06 24.37 -1.40
CA ARG A 134 -6.77 24.79 -0.17
C ARG A 134 -5.90 24.66 1.06
N GLU A 135 -5.05 23.63 1.08
CA GLU A 135 -4.10 23.45 2.17
C GLU A 135 -2.71 23.17 1.58
N PRO A 136 -1.78 24.13 1.70
CA PRO A 136 -0.41 23.99 1.17
C PRO A 136 0.48 23.06 2.03
N TRP A 137 -0.11 22.32 2.94
CA TRP A 137 0.57 21.45 3.91
C TRP A 137 0.22 20.01 3.72
N LEU A 138 0.81 19.18 4.54
CA LEU A 138 0.45 17.79 4.75
C LEU A 138 -1.07 17.66 4.96
N ASN A 139 -1.78 17.12 3.99
CA ASN A 139 -3.17 16.79 4.13
C ASN A 139 -3.31 15.26 4.16
N PHE A 140 -3.56 14.73 5.33
CA PHE A 140 -3.75 13.30 5.55
C PHE A 140 -5.22 12.88 5.47
N GLN A 141 -6.11 13.80 5.16
CA GLN A 141 -7.55 13.53 5.17
C GLN A 141 -8.10 13.27 3.78
N ILE A 142 -9.03 12.34 3.72
CA ILE A 142 -9.90 12.14 2.56
C ILE A 142 -11.16 12.94 2.80
N THR A 143 -11.47 13.86 1.88
CA THR A 143 -12.64 14.74 1.89
C THR A 143 -13.39 14.62 0.56
N ASP A 144 -14.52 15.31 0.44
CA ASP A 144 -15.29 15.37 -0.80
C ASP A 144 -14.52 16.09 -1.94
N ASP A 145 -13.55 16.92 -1.56
CA ASP A 145 -12.69 17.65 -2.51
C ASP A 145 -11.41 16.86 -2.89
N THR A 146 -11.24 15.64 -2.40
CA THR A 146 -10.04 14.84 -2.66
C THR A 146 -9.95 14.45 -4.14
N PHE A 147 -8.81 14.71 -4.75
CA PHE A 147 -8.50 14.25 -6.10
C PHE A 147 -8.01 12.80 -6.06
N TRP A 148 -8.65 11.97 -6.87
CA TRP A 148 -8.33 10.56 -6.95
C TRP A 148 -7.61 10.21 -8.24
N GLY A 149 -6.72 9.26 -8.15
CA GLY A 149 -6.08 8.69 -9.31
C GLY A 149 -5.45 7.34 -9.07
N ILE A 150 -4.90 6.80 -10.13
CA ILE A 150 -4.22 5.51 -10.16
C ILE A 150 -2.73 5.80 -10.36
N ALA A 151 -1.93 5.56 -9.32
CA ALA A 151 -0.48 5.74 -9.37
C ALA A 151 0.23 4.47 -9.86
N HIS A 152 1.28 4.66 -10.67
CA HIS A 152 2.11 3.56 -11.14
C HIS A 152 2.80 2.84 -9.97
N CYS A 153 3.37 3.60 -9.04
CA CYS A 153 4.11 3.05 -7.89
C CYS A 153 3.25 2.12 -7.03
N ASP A 154 2.02 2.51 -6.69
CA ASP A 154 1.12 1.69 -5.88
C ASP A 154 0.76 0.38 -6.59
N ASN A 155 0.42 0.46 -7.88
CA ASN A 155 0.04 -0.73 -8.64
C ASN A 155 1.22 -1.67 -8.90
N SER A 156 2.44 -1.15 -9.02
CA SER A 156 3.65 -1.96 -9.06
C SER A 156 3.92 -2.66 -7.73
N GLY A 157 3.76 -1.95 -6.61
CA GLY A 157 3.91 -2.51 -5.27
C GLY A 157 2.87 -3.58 -4.94
N VAL A 158 1.61 -3.33 -5.28
CA VAL A 158 0.53 -4.31 -5.11
C VAL A 158 0.75 -5.53 -6.02
N PHE A 159 1.16 -5.34 -7.26
CA PHE A 159 1.51 -6.44 -8.16
C PHE A 159 2.59 -7.35 -7.55
N GLU A 160 3.68 -6.77 -7.05
CA GLU A 160 4.76 -7.51 -6.39
C GLU A 160 4.24 -8.26 -5.15
N ALA A 161 3.42 -7.62 -4.32
CA ALA A 161 2.88 -8.25 -3.12
C ALA A 161 1.88 -9.38 -3.43
N VAL A 162 1.05 -9.22 -4.46
CA VAL A 162 0.13 -10.28 -4.93
C VAL A 162 0.91 -11.47 -5.48
N GLN A 163 1.99 -11.23 -6.23
CA GLN A 163 2.89 -12.32 -6.65
C GLN A 163 3.55 -13.01 -5.44
N SER A 164 3.92 -12.25 -4.42
CA SER A 164 4.44 -12.80 -3.17
C SER A 164 3.43 -13.72 -2.50
N LEU A 165 2.15 -13.33 -2.41
CA LEU A 165 1.11 -14.20 -1.86
C LEU A 165 0.90 -15.47 -2.70
N ALA A 166 0.98 -15.38 -4.02
CA ALA A 166 0.91 -16.57 -4.88
C ALA A 166 2.05 -17.54 -4.56
N LEU A 167 3.27 -17.03 -4.44
CA LEU A 167 4.46 -17.81 -4.09
C LEU A 167 4.33 -18.45 -2.69
N LEU A 168 3.96 -17.66 -1.68
CA LEU A 168 3.84 -18.11 -0.29
C LEU A 168 2.75 -19.19 -0.14
N ASN A 169 1.61 -19.01 -0.81
CA ASN A 169 0.55 -20.01 -0.84
C ASN A 169 1.01 -21.29 -1.57
N GLY A 170 1.69 -21.16 -2.71
CA GLY A 170 2.25 -22.29 -3.43
C GLY A 170 3.25 -23.09 -2.59
N PHE A 171 4.14 -22.37 -1.87
CA PHE A 171 5.11 -22.99 -0.98
C PHE A 171 4.43 -23.78 0.16
N LEU A 172 3.32 -23.28 0.71
CA LEU A 172 2.57 -23.97 1.75
C LEU A 172 1.59 -25.04 1.24
N GLY A 173 1.56 -25.29 -0.08
CA GLY A 173 0.67 -26.29 -0.69
C GLY A 173 -0.77 -25.82 -0.92
N ASN A 174 -1.07 -24.54 -0.76
CA ASN A 174 -2.40 -23.95 -0.98
C ASN A 174 -2.63 -23.62 -2.47
N ALA A 175 -2.62 -24.65 -3.34
CA ALA A 175 -2.61 -24.47 -4.79
C ALA A 175 -3.73 -23.56 -5.33
N GLY A 176 -4.97 -23.73 -4.84
CA GLY A 176 -6.11 -22.93 -5.29
C GLY A 176 -5.96 -21.42 -4.95
N LYS A 177 -5.41 -21.11 -3.79
CA LYS A 177 -5.10 -19.72 -3.41
C LYS A 177 -3.93 -19.16 -4.22
N ALA A 178 -2.89 -19.96 -4.43
CA ALA A 178 -1.75 -19.57 -5.27
C ALA A 178 -2.21 -19.19 -6.67
N GLU A 179 -3.07 -20.00 -7.28
CA GLU A 179 -3.64 -19.72 -8.60
C GLU A 179 -4.52 -18.46 -8.62
N TYR A 180 -5.35 -18.26 -7.58
CA TYR A 180 -6.15 -17.04 -7.45
C TYR A 180 -5.27 -15.79 -7.44
N TRP A 181 -4.26 -15.74 -6.57
CA TRP A 181 -3.35 -14.61 -6.47
C TRP A 181 -2.53 -14.42 -7.76
N GLN A 182 -2.13 -15.49 -8.42
CA GLN A 182 -1.41 -15.42 -9.71
C GLN A 182 -2.28 -14.79 -10.82
N ARG A 183 -3.56 -15.17 -10.91
CA ARG A 183 -4.50 -14.55 -11.86
C ARG A 183 -4.71 -13.07 -11.57
N LEU A 184 -4.86 -12.72 -10.30
CA LEU A 184 -5.01 -11.32 -9.89
C LEU A 184 -3.77 -10.50 -10.28
N ALA A 185 -2.56 -11.01 -10.01
CA ALA A 185 -1.30 -10.36 -10.40
C ALA A 185 -1.24 -10.13 -11.92
N SER A 186 -1.53 -11.15 -12.71
CA SER A 186 -1.54 -11.03 -14.18
C SER A 186 -2.50 -9.95 -14.64
N GLY A 187 -3.72 -9.93 -14.09
CA GLY A 187 -4.70 -8.92 -14.42
C GLY A 187 -4.29 -7.49 -14.03
N ILE A 188 -3.67 -7.31 -12.84
CA ILE A 188 -3.14 -5.99 -12.43
C ILE A 188 -2.07 -5.53 -13.41
N ARG A 189 -1.09 -6.37 -13.74
CA ARG A 189 -0.02 -6.05 -14.69
C ARG A 189 -0.57 -5.63 -16.06
N GLU A 190 -1.50 -6.41 -16.62
CA GLU A 190 -2.08 -6.13 -17.93
C GLU A 190 -2.79 -4.78 -17.95
N ARG A 191 -3.62 -4.51 -16.93
CA ARG A 191 -4.37 -3.24 -16.84
C ARG A 191 -3.48 -2.05 -16.54
N ALA A 192 -2.49 -2.20 -15.64
CA ALA A 192 -1.53 -1.14 -15.37
C ALA A 192 -0.69 -0.80 -16.62
N ASN A 193 -0.26 -1.80 -17.40
CA ASN A 193 0.42 -1.58 -18.65
C ASN A 193 -0.48 -0.85 -19.67
N ALA A 194 -1.72 -1.29 -19.81
CA ALA A 194 -2.65 -0.67 -20.77
C ALA A 194 -3.00 0.78 -20.40
N LEU A 195 -3.09 1.09 -19.09
CA LEU A 195 -3.50 2.43 -18.63
C LEU A 195 -2.32 3.39 -18.50
N LEU A 196 -1.16 2.92 -18.02
CA LEU A 196 -0.08 3.78 -17.57
C LEU A 196 1.15 3.76 -18.49
N PHE A 197 1.33 2.74 -19.34
CA PHE A 197 2.47 2.69 -20.26
C PHE A 197 2.14 3.37 -21.59
N ASN A 198 2.85 4.44 -21.90
CA ASN A 198 2.63 5.24 -23.12
C ASN A 198 3.43 4.78 -24.35
N GLY A 199 4.03 3.59 -24.29
CA GLY A 199 4.90 3.05 -25.34
C GLY A 199 6.38 3.35 -25.17
N ARG A 200 6.75 4.28 -24.26
CA ARG A 200 8.12 4.67 -23.98
C ARG A 200 8.48 4.57 -22.50
N PHE A 201 7.59 5.03 -21.63
CA PHE A 201 7.74 5.00 -20.18
C PHE A 201 6.37 4.90 -19.51
N TYR A 202 6.35 4.58 -18.23
CA TYR A 202 5.15 4.63 -17.43
C TYR A 202 4.86 6.06 -16.98
N THR A 203 3.63 6.52 -17.20
CA THR A 203 3.14 7.75 -16.59
C THR A 203 3.03 7.57 -15.09
N HIS A 204 3.34 8.61 -14.35
CA HIS A 204 3.33 8.54 -12.89
C HIS A 204 1.91 8.29 -12.35
N PHE A 205 0.91 8.95 -12.95
CA PHE A 205 -0.42 9.01 -12.38
C PHE A 205 -1.49 9.12 -13.49
N HIS A 206 -2.57 8.36 -13.35
CA HIS A 206 -3.79 8.50 -14.16
C HIS A 206 -4.89 9.13 -13.31
N LYS A 207 -5.39 10.29 -13.72
CA LYS A 207 -6.40 11.04 -12.98
C LYS A 207 -7.77 10.39 -13.11
N LEU A 208 -8.42 10.13 -11.97
CA LEU A 208 -9.84 9.72 -11.90
C LEU A 208 -10.76 10.93 -11.70
N THR A 209 -10.26 11.96 -11.02
CA THR A 209 -10.96 13.21 -10.79
C THR A 209 -10.24 14.31 -11.57
N PRO A 210 -10.96 15.17 -12.30
CA PRO A 210 -10.35 16.33 -12.94
C PRO A 210 -9.63 17.21 -11.93
N VAL A 211 -8.36 17.53 -12.20
CA VAL A 211 -7.55 18.40 -11.35
C VAL A 211 -7.34 19.71 -12.07
N THR A 212 -7.71 20.82 -11.42
CA THR A 212 -7.35 22.16 -11.87
C THR A 212 -6.57 22.85 -10.77
N ILE A 213 -5.27 23.00 -10.96
CA ILE A 213 -4.42 23.78 -10.06
C ILE A 213 -4.25 25.16 -10.67
N ALA A 214 -4.64 26.19 -9.92
CA ALA A 214 -4.56 27.57 -10.39
C ALA A 214 -3.10 27.92 -10.73
N GLY A 215 -2.87 28.42 -11.95
CA GLY A 215 -1.55 28.84 -12.41
C GLY A 215 -0.66 27.73 -12.96
N VAL A 216 -1.14 26.49 -13.01
CA VAL A 216 -0.42 25.36 -13.62
C VAL A 216 -1.25 24.82 -14.78
N ASP A 217 -0.68 24.75 -15.96
CA ASP A 217 -1.41 24.20 -17.11
C ASP A 217 -1.53 22.68 -17.04
N GLU A 218 -2.45 22.12 -17.82
CA GLU A 218 -2.74 20.68 -17.79
C GLU A 218 -1.52 19.84 -18.25
N ALA A 219 -0.70 20.35 -19.15
CA ALA A 219 0.49 19.66 -19.62
C ALA A 219 1.56 19.57 -18.53
N GLU A 220 1.73 20.62 -17.73
CA GLU A 220 2.61 20.60 -16.57
C GLU A 220 2.12 19.64 -15.51
N GLN A 221 0.80 19.60 -15.25
CA GLN A 221 0.21 18.66 -14.32
C GLN A 221 0.39 17.20 -14.72
N LEU A 222 0.44 16.92 -16.01
CA LEU A 222 0.66 15.57 -16.56
C LEU A 222 2.14 15.15 -16.54
N SER A 223 3.05 16.11 -16.45
CA SER A 223 4.49 15.85 -16.39
C SER A 223 5.02 15.60 -14.96
N LEU A 224 4.23 15.91 -13.96
CA LEU A 224 4.49 15.59 -12.56
C LEU A 224 4.00 14.18 -12.28
#